data_faf7aa5580f12b1e50bb800e6afd1839
#
_entry.id   faf7aa5580f12b1e50bb800e6afd1839
#
_cell.length_a   1.000
_cell.length_b   1.000
_cell.length_c   1.000
_cell.angle_alpha   90.00
_cell.angle_beta   90.00
_cell.angle_gamma   90.00
#
_symmetry.space_group_name_H-M   'P 1'
#
loop_
_entity.id
_entity.type
_entity.pdbx_description
1 polymer ?
#
loop_
_entity_poly.entity_id
_entity_poly.type
_entity_poly.pdbx_seq_one_letter_code
_entity_poly.pdbx_strand_id
1 'polypeptide(L)'
;MITAILGAGFSRAISELMPMTLQLGKELRRADSSPEELARIPEIATGADLERWLSRIAEPQPFLDEASNAIGQVDFIVATKIIQQVLVDSQEKVTRGDMPKWLGTLARILHNSRSRVITFNYDTLLEQALSRVLTDDLSEQYSGPIPVQPEFHGDRVPTIGVRS
;
A
#
# COMPACT_ATOMS: atom_id res chain seq x y z
N MET A 1 18.69 12.91 -13.49
CA MET A 1 17.33 12.48 -13.06
C MET A 1 17.41 11.02 -12.69
N ILE A 2 16.96 10.66 -11.49
CA ILE A 2 16.97 9.28 -10.97
C ILE A 2 15.55 8.73 -11.12
N THR A 3 15.42 7.45 -11.46
CA THR A 3 14.15 6.72 -11.35
C THR A 3 14.32 5.66 -10.28
N ALA A 4 13.51 5.72 -9.23
CA ALA A 4 13.46 4.72 -8.18
C ALA A 4 12.26 3.80 -8.39
N ILE A 5 12.47 2.49 -8.26
CA ILE A 5 11.42 1.48 -8.31
C ILE A 5 11.37 0.82 -6.93
N LEU A 6 10.22 0.86 -6.29
CA LEU A 6 10.04 0.40 -4.91
C LEU A 6 8.99 -0.70 -4.86
N GLY A 7 9.26 -1.70 -4.06
CA GLY A 7 8.36 -2.82 -3.80
C GLY A 7 8.25 -3.12 -2.29
N ALA A 8 7.53 -4.16 -1.90
CA ALA A 8 7.22 -4.49 -0.51
C ALA A 8 8.45 -4.55 0.43
N GLY A 9 9.62 -4.92 -0.10
CA GLY A 9 10.88 -4.88 0.65
C GLY A 9 11.28 -3.50 1.14
N PHE A 10 10.88 -2.44 0.42
CA PHE A 10 11.12 -1.06 0.86
C PHE A 10 10.31 -0.73 2.12
N SER A 11 9.01 -1.03 2.13
CA SER A 11 8.16 -0.82 3.30
C SER A 11 8.61 -1.66 4.49
N ARG A 12 9.06 -2.90 4.23
CA ARG A 12 9.66 -3.76 5.25
C ARG A 12 10.95 -3.18 5.84
N ALA A 13 11.76 -2.50 5.03
CA ALA A 13 12.97 -1.82 5.50
C ALA A 13 12.66 -0.59 6.36
N ILE A 14 11.51 0.06 6.15
CA ILE A 14 11.04 1.15 7.02
C ILE A 14 10.66 0.61 8.39
N SER A 15 9.91 -0.49 8.43
CA SER A 15 9.49 -1.12 9.68
C SER A 15 9.23 -2.61 9.50
N GLU A 16 9.68 -3.39 10.47
CA GLU A 16 9.36 -4.82 10.53
C GLU A 16 7.87 -5.11 10.77
N LEU A 17 7.08 -4.12 11.11
CA LEU A 17 5.63 -4.23 11.22
C LEU A 17 4.94 -4.29 9.86
N MET A 18 5.61 -3.84 8.78
CA MET A 18 5.05 -3.94 7.43
C MET A 18 5.10 -5.37 6.92
N PRO A 19 3.96 -5.95 6.54
CA PRO A 19 3.90 -7.35 6.12
C PRO A 19 4.47 -7.53 4.71
N MET A 20 5.16 -8.64 4.51
CA MET A 20 5.51 -9.18 3.19
C MET A 20 4.39 -10.08 2.68
N THR A 21 4.41 -10.43 1.39
CA THR A 21 3.41 -11.29 0.73
C THR A 21 3.11 -12.58 1.52
N LEU A 22 4.16 -13.23 2.05
CA LEU A 22 4.01 -14.43 2.87
C LEU A 22 3.21 -14.17 4.16
N GLN A 23 3.42 -13.00 4.78
CA GLN A 23 2.71 -12.62 6.01
C GLN A 23 1.26 -12.26 5.70
N LEU A 24 1.01 -11.54 4.60
CA LEU A 24 -0.35 -11.24 4.13
C LEU A 24 -1.15 -12.52 3.89
N GLY A 25 -0.57 -13.53 3.25
CA GLY A 25 -1.22 -14.83 3.07
C GLY A 25 -1.57 -15.52 4.39
N LYS A 26 -0.72 -15.40 5.42
CA LYS A 26 -1.02 -15.93 6.75
C LYS A 26 -2.14 -15.16 7.45
N GLU A 27 -2.13 -13.85 7.37
CA GLU A 27 -3.17 -13.00 7.97
C GLU A 27 -4.52 -13.20 7.27
N LEU A 28 -4.52 -13.44 5.97
CA LEU A 28 -5.72 -13.78 5.22
C LEU A 28 -6.44 -15.02 5.80
N ARG A 29 -5.69 -16.01 6.28
CA ARG A 29 -6.24 -17.19 6.95
C ARG A 29 -6.62 -16.98 8.42
N ARG A 30 -6.07 -15.96 9.06
CA ARG A 30 -6.36 -15.62 10.47
C ARG A 30 -7.49 -14.63 10.63
N ALA A 31 -7.89 -14.00 9.52
CA ALA A 31 -8.98 -13.04 9.56
C ALA A 31 -10.24 -13.68 10.16
N ASP A 32 -10.97 -12.89 10.90
CA ASP A 32 -12.26 -13.24 11.52
C ASP A 32 -13.38 -13.39 10.47
N SER A 33 -13.07 -14.12 9.42
CA SER A 33 -13.99 -14.47 8.35
C SER A 33 -14.76 -15.72 8.76
N SER A 34 -15.96 -15.89 8.25
CA SER A 34 -16.74 -17.10 8.53
C SER A 34 -15.94 -18.35 8.12
N PRO A 35 -16.12 -19.49 8.81
CA PRO A 35 -15.46 -20.74 8.43
C PRO A 35 -15.68 -21.12 6.95
N GLU A 36 -16.81 -20.73 6.38
CA GLU A 36 -17.15 -20.99 4.98
C GLU A 36 -16.33 -20.11 4.02
N GLU A 37 -16.09 -18.84 4.37
CA GLU A 37 -15.25 -17.92 3.58
C GLU A 37 -13.77 -18.34 3.65
N LEU A 38 -13.28 -18.72 4.85
CA LEU A 38 -11.93 -19.22 5.02
C LEU A 38 -11.68 -20.53 4.29
N ALA A 39 -12.69 -21.40 4.20
CA ALA A 39 -12.57 -22.69 3.49
C ALA A 39 -12.37 -22.50 1.97
N ARG A 40 -12.75 -21.35 1.42
CA ARG A 40 -12.54 -21.00 0.00
C ARG A 40 -11.13 -20.49 -0.31
N ILE A 41 -10.40 -20.03 0.71
CA ILE A 41 -9.03 -19.57 0.53
C ILE A 41 -8.11 -20.78 0.49
N PRO A 42 -7.57 -21.15 -0.68
CA PRO A 42 -6.77 -22.36 -0.80
C PRO A 42 -5.46 -22.20 -0.04
N GLU A 43 -4.90 -23.33 0.38
CA GLU A 43 -3.63 -23.36 1.13
C GLU A 43 -2.49 -22.69 0.35
N ILE A 44 -2.51 -22.75 -0.96
CA ILE A 44 -1.55 -22.10 -1.87
C ILE A 44 -1.53 -20.57 -1.72
N ALA A 45 -2.65 -19.96 -1.33
CA ALA A 45 -2.72 -18.51 -1.10
C ALA A 45 -1.94 -18.05 0.14
N THR A 46 -1.45 -18.97 0.96
CA THR A 46 -0.74 -18.65 2.20
C THR A 46 0.77 -18.47 2.06
N GLY A 47 1.27 -18.49 0.84
CA GLY A 47 2.70 -18.42 0.55
C GLY A 47 3.06 -17.45 -0.59
N ALA A 48 4.12 -17.78 -1.29
CA ALA A 48 4.60 -17.02 -2.45
C ALA A 48 3.58 -16.94 -3.61
N ASP A 49 2.56 -17.79 -3.58
CA ASP A 49 1.55 -17.87 -4.63
C ASP A 49 0.30 -17.00 -4.37
N LEU A 50 0.28 -16.20 -3.27
CA LEU A 50 -0.84 -15.29 -2.98
C LEU A 50 -1.16 -14.39 -4.17
N GLU A 51 -0.17 -13.74 -4.74
CA GLU A 51 -0.34 -12.82 -5.86
C GLU A 51 -0.84 -13.54 -7.11
N ARG A 52 -0.31 -14.73 -7.37
CA ARG A 52 -0.78 -15.57 -8.48
C ARG A 52 -2.23 -16.00 -8.30
N TRP A 53 -2.60 -16.40 -7.08
CA TRP A 53 -3.97 -16.78 -6.77
C TRP A 53 -4.92 -15.60 -6.93
N LEU A 54 -4.59 -14.44 -6.35
CA LEU A 54 -5.38 -13.21 -6.50
C LEU A 54 -5.54 -12.82 -7.98
N SER A 55 -4.46 -12.84 -8.75
CA SER A 55 -4.51 -12.52 -10.18
C SER A 55 -5.42 -13.47 -10.95
N ARG A 56 -5.45 -14.75 -10.54
CA ARG A 56 -6.30 -15.76 -11.19
C ARG A 56 -7.79 -15.54 -10.93
N ILE A 57 -8.17 -15.12 -9.73
CA ILE A 57 -9.57 -14.91 -9.33
C ILE A 57 -10.07 -13.48 -9.61
N ALA A 58 -9.18 -12.55 -9.95
CA ALA A 58 -9.52 -11.16 -10.24
C ALA A 58 -10.34 -11.02 -11.52
N GLU A 59 -10.09 -11.89 -12.50
CA GLU A 59 -10.74 -11.83 -13.82
C GLU A 59 -11.49 -13.14 -14.13
N PRO A 60 -12.62 -13.06 -14.85
CA PRO A 60 -13.33 -14.25 -15.29
C PRO A 60 -12.45 -15.14 -16.15
N GLN A 61 -12.42 -16.43 -15.83
CA GLN A 61 -11.66 -17.41 -16.58
C GLN A 61 -12.53 -18.04 -17.67
N PRO A 62 -12.06 -18.08 -18.93
CA PRO A 62 -12.88 -18.54 -20.06
C PRO A 62 -13.22 -20.03 -20.02
N PHE A 63 -12.54 -20.81 -19.18
CA PHE A 63 -12.74 -22.25 -19.00
C PHE A 63 -13.61 -22.59 -17.78
N LEU A 64 -14.06 -21.59 -17.01
CA LEU A 64 -14.98 -21.76 -15.90
C LEU A 64 -16.39 -21.33 -16.30
N ASP A 65 -17.39 -21.93 -15.67
CA ASP A 65 -18.77 -21.49 -15.81
C ASP A 65 -19.02 -20.14 -15.09
N GLU A 66 -20.14 -19.51 -15.36
CA GLU A 66 -20.50 -18.21 -14.82
C GLU A 66 -20.57 -18.22 -13.28
N ALA A 67 -21.11 -19.28 -12.69
CA ALA A 67 -21.23 -19.40 -11.24
C ALA A 67 -19.85 -19.51 -10.57
N SER A 68 -18.94 -20.30 -11.13
CA SER A 68 -17.56 -20.44 -10.64
C SER A 68 -16.78 -19.12 -10.76
N ASN A 69 -16.96 -18.39 -11.85
CA ASN A 69 -16.37 -17.07 -12.03
C ASN A 69 -16.92 -16.06 -11.02
N ALA A 70 -18.23 -16.05 -10.77
CA ALA A 70 -18.85 -15.18 -9.79
C ALA A 70 -18.32 -15.46 -8.36
N ILE A 71 -18.16 -16.73 -7.99
CA ILE A 71 -17.55 -17.11 -6.71
C ILE A 71 -16.12 -16.58 -6.62
N GLY A 72 -15.29 -16.75 -7.66
CA GLY A 72 -13.93 -16.23 -7.69
C GLY A 72 -13.86 -14.72 -7.49
N GLN A 73 -14.77 -13.96 -8.10
CA GLN A 73 -14.83 -12.51 -7.90
C GLN A 73 -15.21 -12.12 -6.47
N VAL A 74 -16.15 -12.85 -5.84
CA VAL A 74 -16.50 -12.64 -4.43
C VAL A 74 -15.28 -12.91 -3.55
N ASP A 75 -14.58 -14.02 -3.77
CA ASP A 75 -13.39 -14.39 -3.01
C ASP A 75 -12.27 -13.34 -3.19
N PHE A 76 -12.12 -12.77 -4.39
CA PHE A 76 -11.18 -11.67 -4.64
C PHE A 76 -11.53 -10.42 -3.82
N ILE A 77 -12.80 -10.02 -3.78
CA ILE A 77 -13.27 -8.87 -3.01
C ILE A 77 -13.02 -9.08 -1.52
N VAL A 78 -13.32 -10.27 -1.00
CA VAL A 78 -13.10 -10.61 0.42
C VAL A 78 -11.61 -10.58 0.74
N ALA A 79 -10.78 -11.26 -0.04
CA ALA A 79 -9.34 -11.33 0.16
C ALA A 79 -8.69 -9.96 0.12
N THR A 80 -9.04 -9.13 -0.86
CA THR A 80 -8.48 -7.78 -0.99
C THR A 80 -8.87 -6.86 0.15
N LYS A 81 -10.10 -6.95 0.67
CA LYS A 81 -10.51 -6.21 1.87
C LYS A 81 -9.69 -6.59 3.09
N ILE A 82 -9.47 -7.88 3.33
CA ILE A 82 -8.67 -8.36 4.45
C ILE A 82 -7.22 -7.86 4.32
N ILE A 83 -6.62 -8.01 3.14
CA ILE A 83 -5.26 -7.53 2.86
C ILE A 83 -5.17 -6.02 3.09
N GLN A 84 -6.13 -5.26 2.59
CA GLN A 84 -6.17 -3.82 2.79
C GLN A 84 -6.23 -3.45 4.28
N GLN A 85 -7.07 -4.13 5.06
CA GLN A 85 -7.17 -3.88 6.51
C GLN A 85 -5.84 -4.17 7.22
N VAL A 86 -5.20 -5.30 6.92
CA VAL A 86 -3.90 -5.65 7.50
C VAL A 86 -2.83 -4.61 7.16
N LEU A 87 -2.82 -4.09 5.92
CA LEU A 87 -1.88 -3.06 5.50
C LEU A 87 -2.14 -1.74 6.22
N VAL A 88 -3.40 -1.31 6.32
CA VAL A 88 -3.80 -0.09 7.04
C VAL A 88 -3.41 -0.18 8.51
N ASP A 89 -3.75 -1.26 9.20
CA ASP A 89 -3.41 -1.46 10.61
C ASP A 89 -1.90 -1.46 10.85
N SER A 90 -1.15 -2.08 9.94
CA SER A 90 0.32 -2.11 10.00
C SER A 90 0.91 -0.73 9.78
N GLN A 91 0.44 0.00 8.78
CA GLN A 91 0.87 1.36 8.49
C GLN A 91 0.56 2.31 9.64
N GLU A 92 -0.63 2.22 10.25
CA GLU A 92 -0.96 3.03 11.42
C GLU A 92 -0.01 2.78 12.60
N LYS A 93 0.34 1.51 12.86
CA LYS A 93 1.32 1.18 13.91
C LYS A 93 2.69 1.78 13.61
N VAL A 94 3.13 1.74 12.35
CA VAL A 94 4.40 2.34 11.91
C VAL A 94 4.37 3.85 12.06
N THR A 95 3.29 4.50 11.67
CA THR A 95 3.18 5.97 11.69
C THR A 95 3.03 6.55 13.09
N ARG A 96 2.53 5.76 14.07
CA ARG A 96 2.52 6.14 15.49
C ARG A 96 3.90 6.03 16.15
N GLY A 97 4.83 5.30 15.55
CA GLY A 97 6.19 5.16 16.02
C GLY A 97 7.14 6.15 15.33
N ASP A 98 8.41 6.06 15.71
CA ASP A 98 9.45 6.86 15.08
C ASP A 98 9.82 6.28 13.71
N MET A 99 9.64 7.08 12.68
CA MET A 99 10.12 6.73 11.35
C MET A 99 11.66 6.74 11.29
N PRO A 100 12.29 5.81 10.58
CA PRO A 100 13.74 5.77 10.48
C PRO A 100 14.29 7.04 9.81
N LYS A 101 15.32 7.62 10.38
CA LYS A 101 15.92 8.88 9.90
C LYS A 101 16.36 8.83 8.44
N TRP A 102 16.79 7.65 7.97
CA TRP A 102 17.19 7.49 6.57
C TRP A 102 16.03 7.72 5.58
N LEU A 103 14.78 7.46 5.99
CA LEU A 103 13.60 7.67 5.13
C LEU A 103 13.40 9.16 4.82
N GLY A 104 13.54 10.03 5.82
CA GLY A 104 13.51 11.49 5.62
C GLY A 104 14.66 11.98 4.72
N THR A 105 15.85 11.40 4.90
CA THR A 105 17.00 11.71 4.03
C THR A 105 16.74 11.27 2.59
N LEU A 106 16.21 10.07 2.39
CA LEU A 106 15.85 9.58 1.07
C LEU A 106 14.77 10.46 0.41
N ALA A 107 13.71 10.78 1.16
CA ALA A 107 12.64 11.66 0.67
C ALA A 107 13.19 13.02 0.20
N ARG A 108 14.11 13.62 0.96
CA ARG A 108 14.78 14.88 0.59
C ARG A 108 15.65 14.74 -0.66
N ILE A 109 16.39 13.64 -0.79
CA ILE A 109 17.17 13.34 -2.01
C ILE A 109 16.25 13.21 -3.22
N LEU A 110 15.16 12.44 -3.11
CA LEU A 110 14.21 12.23 -4.19
C LEU A 110 13.55 13.55 -4.61
N HIS A 111 13.16 14.36 -3.65
CA HIS A 111 12.58 15.69 -3.89
C HIS A 111 13.57 16.63 -4.60
N ASN A 112 14.75 16.84 -4.04
CA ASN A 112 15.74 17.79 -4.55
C ASN A 112 16.27 17.40 -5.93
N SER A 113 16.42 16.09 -6.19
CA SER A 113 16.87 15.60 -7.49
C SER A 113 15.74 15.50 -8.54
N ARG A 114 14.51 15.89 -8.19
CA ARG A 114 13.32 15.73 -9.04
C ARG A 114 13.22 14.33 -9.61
N SER A 115 13.41 13.34 -8.75
CA SER A 115 13.40 11.94 -9.13
C SER A 115 11.99 11.47 -9.49
N ARG A 116 11.92 10.48 -10.38
CA ARG A 116 10.68 9.74 -10.62
C ARG A 116 10.65 8.55 -9.67
N VAL A 117 9.49 8.31 -9.06
CA VAL A 117 9.28 7.13 -8.22
C VAL A 117 8.14 6.31 -8.79
N ILE A 118 8.39 5.02 -8.95
CA ILE A 118 7.40 4.01 -9.30
C ILE A 118 7.30 3.10 -8.08
N THR A 119 6.14 3.03 -7.47
CA THR A 119 5.89 2.14 -6.35
C THR A 119 4.88 1.07 -6.72
N PHE A 120 5.16 -0.16 -6.29
CA PHE A 120 4.24 -1.30 -6.33
C PHE A 120 3.69 -1.60 -4.92
N ASN A 121 3.95 -0.72 -3.96
CA ASN A 121 3.45 -0.86 -2.60
C ASN A 121 2.04 -0.28 -2.49
N TYR A 122 1.25 -0.89 -1.63
CA TYR A 122 -0.11 -0.45 -1.31
C TYR A 122 -0.15 0.48 -0.09
N ASP A 123 0.98 0.68 0.59
CA ASP A 123 1.12 1.65 1.68
C ASP A 123 1.56 3.02 1.17
N THR A 124 1.40 4.04 2.00
CA THR A 124 1.73 5.45 1.70
C THR A 124 2.90 5.98 2.52
N LEU A 125 3.78 5.12 3.02
CA LEU A 125 4.87 5.52 3.92
C LEU A 125 5.87 6.48 3.25
N LEU A 126 6.17 6.26 1.97
CA LEU A 126 7.04 7.16 1.22
C LEU A 126 6.37 8.50 0.96
N GLU A 127 5.10 8.50 0.57
CA GLU A 127 4.32 9.70 0.32
C GLU A 127 4.20 10.56 1.59
N GLN A 128 4.02 9.92 2.73
CA GLN A 128 4.02 10.61 4.02
C GLN A 128 5.39 11.22 4.35
N ALA A 129 6.48 10.51 4.06
CA ALA A 129 7.82 11.04 4.24
C ALA A 129 8.12 12.23 3.32
N LEU A 130 7.69 12.14 2.05
CA LEU A 130 7.80 13.23 1.09
C LEU A 130 6.97 14.45 1.50
N SER A 131 5.74 14.21 1.98
CA SER A 131 4.87 15.29 2.48
C SER A 131 5.50 16.05 3.64
N ARG A 132 6.14 15.34 4.58
CA ARG A 132 6.86 15.99 5.71
C ARG A 132 8.00 16.87 5.19
N VAL A 133 8.82 16.37 4.27
CA VAL A 133 9.91 17.16 3.66
C VAL A 133 9.38 18.41 2.98
N LEU A 134 8.29 18.31 2.21
CA LEU A 134 7.65 19.45 1.57
C LEU A 134 7.12 20.46 2.58
N THR A 135 6.54 20.00 3.69
CA THR A 135 6.04 20.89 4.75
C THR A 135 7.19 21.62 5.45
N ASP A 136 8.30 20.91 5.72
CA ASP A 136 9.49 21.49 6.33
C ASP A 136 10.09 22.57 5.41
N ASP A 137 10.27 22.28 4.12
CA ASP A 137 10.79 23.23 3.13
C ASP A 137 9.88 24.48 2.99
N LEU A 138 8.56 24.30 3.01
CA LEU A 138 7.60 25.42 2.98
C LEU A 138 7.64 26.21 4.29
N SER A 139 7.82 25.60 5.43
CA SER A 139 7.93 26.29 6.72
C SER A 139 9.20 27.12 6.84
N GLU A 140 10.30 26.67 6.22
CA GLU A 140 11.55 27.44 6.13
C GLU A 140 11.44 28.64 5.18
N GLN A 141 10.66 28.51 4.08
CA GLN A 141 10.47 29.59 3.10
C GLN A 141 9.40 30.61 3.51
N TYR A 142 8.42 30.19 4.28
CA TYR A 142 7.30 31.01 4.73
C TYR A 142 7.25 31.01 6.25
N SER A 143 7.83 32.00 6.89
CA SER A 143 7.76 32.20 8.35
C SER A 143 6.38 32.67 8.86
N GLY A 144 5.31 32.35 8.16
CA GLY A 144 3.93 32.60 8.53
C GLY A 144 3.05 31.35 8.51
N PRO A 145 1.95 31.32 9.27
CA PRO A 145 1.07 30.17 9.30
C PRO A 145 0.39 29.98 7.94
N ILE A 146 0.77 28.94 7.21
CA ILE A 146 0.01 28.50 6.03
C ILE A 146 -1.11 27.61 6.56
N PRO A 147 -2.39 27.98 6.43
CA PRO A 147 -3.48 27.09 6.76
C PRO A 147 -3.59 25.99 5.70
N VAL A 148 -2.84 24.91 5.86
CA VAL A 148 -3.08 23.70 5.08
C VAL A 148 -4.18 22.93 5.78
N GLN A 149 -5.42 23.16 5.40
CA GLN A 149 -6.48 22.23 5.67
C GLN A 149 -6.47 21.17 4.57
N PRO A 150 -6.14 19.91 4.85
CA PRO A 150 -6.42 18.83 3.93
C PRO A 150 -7.93 18.54 4.03
N GLU A 151 -8.73 19.17 3.18
CA GLU A 151 -10.08 18.71 2.93
C GLU A 151 -9.98 17.39 2.14
N PHE A 152 -9.95 16.27 2.85
CA PHE A 152 -10.18 14.96 2.28
C PHE A 152 -11.68 14.84 1.96
N HIS A 153 -12.09 15.33 0.80
CA HIS A 153 -13.31 14.88 0.17
C HIS A 153 -12.98 13.61 -0.61
N GLY A 154 -13.65 12.51 -0.22
CA GLY A 154 -13.55 11.24 -0.92
C GLY A 154 -13.80 11.41 -2.43
N ASP A 155 -13.17 10.55 -3.23
CA ASP A 155 -13.30 10.30 -4.66
C ASP A 155 -12.36 11.01 -5.64
N ARG A 156 -11.25 11.62 -5.25
CA ARG A 156 -10.22 11.98 -6.23
C ARG A 156 -8.82 11.73 -5.71
N VAL A 157 -8.12 10.78 -6.35
CA VAL A 157 -6.67 10.65 -6.25
C VAL A 157 -6.05 12.00 -6.64
N PRO A 158 -5.22 12.63 -5.79
CA PRO A 158 -4.58 13.88 -6.16
C PRO A 158 -3.58 13.63 -7.28
N THR A 159 -3.89 14.10 -8.48
CA THR A 159 -2.92 14.19 -9.56
C THR A 159 -1.98 15.34 -9.23
N ILE A 160 -0.73 15.05 -8.87
CA ILE A 160 0.30 16.08 -8.74
C ILE A 160 0.59 16.62 -10.14
N GLY A 161 0.00 17.75 -10.44
CA GLY A 161 0.24 18.49 -11.68
C GLY A 161 1.65 19.06 -11.67
N VAL A 162 2.55 18.48 -12.45
CA VAL A 162 3.83 19.12 -12.78
C VAL A 162 3.55 20.19 -13.82
N ARG A 163 3.67 21.48 -13.43
CA ARG A 163 3.75 22.56 -14.42
C ARG A 163 5.15 22.57 -15.01
N SER A 164 5.18 22.53 -16.32
CA SER A 164 6.34 22.77 -17.19
C SER A 164 6.82 24.21 -17.08
#